data_3a02e96a41bc06be998b34ffd49f8652
#
_entry.id   3a02e96a41bc06be998b34ffd49f8652
#
_cell.length_a   1.000
_cell.length_b   1.000
_cell.length_c   1.000
_cell.angle_alpha   90.00
_cell.angle_beta   90.00
_cell.angle_gamma   90.00
#
_symmetry.space_group_name_H-M   'P 1'
#
loop_
_entity.id
_entity.type
_entity.pdbx_description
1 polymer ?
#
loop_
_entity_poly.entity_id
_entity_poly.type
_entity_poly.pdbx_seq_one_letter_code
_entity_poly.pdbx_strand_id
1 'polypeptide(L)'
;PAKATVWEWTSRPVAPYAGPVEIHAFQRLEDGRTMIAETGNLRVIEVDAAGTVLSSVPLRVERPDSHRDTRRVRRTPTGTYLVCHEGLGTVREYDASGKVVWERAIDLNGQPATPGHDGHGTCVFNAIRLPSGNTLIGGGNNNRVIEVDPAGSVVWSVERDELRRPDGRPIHLCWVTSLHALPNGNVVIGNTHAGEGQPQMVEVTRAKQAVWMLEDRQAFGNDLCTGWLLDAPAGTVR
;
A
#
# COMPACT_ATOMS: atom_id res chain seq x y z
N PRO A 1 -7.55 24.67 17.13
CA PRO A 1 -8.85 24.09 17.42
C PRO A 1 -8.68 22.83 18.27
N ALA A 2 -9.59 22.59 19.22
CA ALA A 2 -9.57 21.39 20.04
C ALA A 2 -9.69 20.17 19.10
N LYS A 3 -8.81 19.18 19.28
CA LYS A 3 -8.87 17.90 18.55
C LYS A 3 -10.02 17.11 19.17
N ALA A 4 -11.15 17.00 18.46
CA ALA A 4 -12.28 16.17 18.88
C ALA A 4 -12.42 14.97 17.94
N THR A 5 -12.65 13.78 18.49
CA THR A 5 -13.05 12.61 17.72
C THR A 5 -14.46 12.87 17.18
N VAL A 6 -14.59 12.88 15.86
CA VAL A 6 -15.88 13.12 15.18
C VAL A 6 -16.53 11.82 14.69
N TRP A 7 -15.76 10.77 14.57
CA TRP A 7 -16.20 9.43 14.22
C TRP A 7 -15.11 8.41 14.59
N GLU A 8 -15.54 7.21 15.01
CA GLU A 8 -14.64 6.09 15.30
C GLU A 8 -15.28 4.77 14.90
N TRP A 9 -14.44 3.78 14.65
CA TRP A 9 -14.82 2.40 14.37
C TRP A 9 -13.94 1.46 15.18
N THR A 10 -14.54 0.43 15.76
CA THR A 10 -13.82 -0.65 16.44
C THR A 10 -14.18 -1.97 15.81
N SER A 11 -13.21 -2.59 15.13
CA SER A 11 -13.37 -3.95 14.59
C SER A 11 -13.35 -4.98 15.71
N ARG A 12 -14.17 -6.03 15.54
CA ARG A 12 -14.28 -7.14 16.47
C ARG A 12 -14.24 -8.47 15.68
N PRO A 13 -13.76 -9.56 16.31
CA PRO A 13 -13.85 -10.88 15.70
C PRO A 13 -15.29 -11.23 15.30
N VAL A 14 -15.42 -11.89 14.16
CA VAL A 14 -16.71 -12.40 13.67
C VAL A 14 -16.63 -13.91 13.61
N ALA A 15 -17.59 -14.57 14.29
CA ALA A 15 -17.64 -16.02 14.35
C ALA A 15 -17.60 -16.69 12.95
N PRO A 16 -16.87 -17.78 12.74
CA PRO A 16 -16.21 -18.60 13.77
C PRO A 16 -14.83 -18.09 14.23
N TYR A 17 -14.30 -17.00 13.63
CA TYR A 17 -13.03 -16.44 14.04
C TYR A 17 -13.14 -15.75 15.40
N ALA A 18 -12.17 -15.97 16.28
CA ALA A 18 -12.14 -15.42 17.64
C ALA A 18 -10.77 -14.78 18.00
N GLY A 19 -9.87 -14.69 17.03
CA GLY A 19 -8.54 -14.12 17.21
C GLY A 19 -8.52 -12.59 17.13
N PRO A 20 -7.33 -11.96 17.12
CA PRO A 20 -7.17 -10.52 16.98
C PRO A 20 -7.62 -10.04 15.59
N VAL A 21 -8.19 -8.85 15.56
CA VAL A 21 -8.56 -8.15 14.31
C VAL A 21 -7.78 -6.86 14.25
N GLU A 22 -6.97 -6.71 13.22
CA GLU A 22 -6.18 -5.50 12.99
C GLU A 22 -6.72 -4.74 11.77
N ILE A 23 -6.55 -3.41 11.78
CA ILE A 23 -6.93 -2.55 10.66
C ILE A 23 -5.66 -1.91 10.11
N HIS A 24 -5.16 -2.41 8.99
CA HIS A 24 -4.01 -1.86 8.28
C HIS A 24 -4.40 -0.95 7.12
N ALA A 25 -5.64 -0.99 6.68
CA ALA A 25 -6.13 -0.14 5.61
C ALA A 25 -7.56 0.31 5.86
N PHE A 26 -7.77 1.59 5.59
CA PHE A 26 -9.09 2.20 5.49
C PHE A 26 -9.07 3.28 4.42
N GLN A 27 -10.25 3.63 3.92
CA GLN A 27 -10.42 4.69 2.94
C GLN A 27 -11.78 5.36 3.14
N ARG A 28 -11.78 6.68 3.32
CA ARG A 28 -13.02 7.45 3.25
C ARG A 28 -13.42 7.59 1.79
N LEU A 29 -14.63 7.15 1.47
CA LEU A 29 -15.19 7.22 0.13
C LEU A 29 -15.91 8.56 -0.08
N GLU A 30 -16.07 8.97 -1.34
CA GLU A 30 -16.68 10.25 -1.70
C GLU A 30 -18.15 10.36 -1.25
N ASP A 31 -18.87 9.25 -1.20
CA ASP A 31 -20.25 9.16 -0.75
C ASP A 31 -20.42 9.16 0.77
N GLY A 32 -19.32 9.36 1.53
CA GLY A 32 -19.32 9.42 2.98
C GLY A 32 -19.21 8.08 3.69
N ARG A 33 -19.21 6.94 2.98
CA ARG A 33 -18.89 5.64 3.56
C ARG A 33 -17.40 5.54 3.92
N THR A 34 -17.07 4.61 4.78
CA THR A 34 -15.68 4.25 5.07
C THR A 34 -15.47 2.77 4.72
N MET A 35 -14.55 2.51 3.79
CA MET A 35 -14.03 1.17 3.54
C MET A 35 -13.01 0.83 4.62
N ILE A 36 -13.08 -0.37 5.18
CA ILE A 36 -12.17 -0.86 6.23
C ILE A 36 -11.76 -2.29 5.88
N ALA A 37 -10.46 -2.56 5.87
CA ALA A 37 -9.93 -3.92 5.73
C ALA A 37 -9.67 -4.50 7.12
N GLU A 38 -10.36 -5.60 7.44
CA GLU A 38 -10.24 -6.30 8.71
C GLU A 38 -9.40 -7.57 8.52
N THR A 39 -8.12 -7.49 8.89
CA THR A 39 -7.27 -8.68 8.97
C THR A 39 -7.77 -9.59 10.09
N GLY A 40 -7.52 -10.87 9.98
CA GLY A 40 -8.10 -11.85 10.91
C GLY A 40 -9.53 -12.24 10.52
N ASN A 41 -10.44 -11.27 10.37
CA ASN A 41 -11.78 -11.54 9.82
C ASN A 41 -11.77 -11.88 8.32
N LEU A 42 -10.65 -11.68 7.62
CA LEU A 42 -10.49 -11.94 6.19
C LEU A 42 -11.57 -11.28 5.34
N ARG A 43 -11.80 -10.00 5.55
CA ARG A 43 -12.83 -9.26 4.80
C ARG A 43 -12.50 -7.78 4.62
N VAL A 44 -13.11 -7.18 3.62
CA VAL A 44 -13.26 -5.73 3.48
C VAL A 44 -14.71 -5.38 3.73
N ILE A 45 -14.95 -4.38 4.58
CA ILE A 45 -16.30 -3.88 4.85
C ILE A 45 -16.43 -2.42 4.40
N GLU A 46 -17.63 -2.00 4.07
CA GLU A 46 -17.99 -0.60 3.96
C GLU A 46 -19.03 -0.26 5.02
N VAL A 47 -18.77 0.80 5.77
CA VAL A 47 -19.64 1.27 6.86
C VAL A 47 -20.12 2.68 6.58
N ASP A 48 -21.35 2.99 6.99
CA ASP A 48 -21.91 4.34 6.90
C ASP A 48 -21.44 5.24 8.05
N ALA A 49 -21.90 6.47 8.07
CA ALA A 49 -21.58 7.44 9.12
C ALA A 49 -22.14 7.05 10.49
N ALA A 50 -23.19 6.22 10.56
CA ALA A 50 -23.76 5.70 11.79
C ALA A 50 -23.02 4.45 12.30
N GLY A 51 -22.05 3.91 11.54
CA GLY A 51 -21.34 2.69 11.87
C GLY A 51 -22.08 1.40 11.46
N THR A 52 -23.07 1.50 10.56
CA THR A 52 -23.74 0.32 10.03
C THR A 52 -22.90 -0.30 8.93
N VAL A 53 -22.64 -1.61 9.00
CA VAL A 53 -21.98 -2.36 7.93
C VAL A 53 -22.96 -2.51 6.76
N LEU A 54 -22.65 -1.89 5.64
CA LEU A 54 -23.46 -1.90 4.42
C LEU A 54 -23.06 -3.01 3.45
N SER A 55 -21.78 -3.36 3.44
CA SER A 55 -21.26 -4.47 2.63
C SER A 55 -20.12 -5.18 3.33
N SER A 56 -19.91 -6.44 2.96
CA SER A 56 -18.83 -7.28 3.47
C SER A 56 -18.35 -8.19 2.35
N VAL A 57 -17.10 -8.00 1.93
CA VAL A 57 -16.45 -8.73 0.85
C VAL A 57 -15.44 -9.69 1.45
N PRO A 58 -15.63 -11.01 1.34
CA PRO A 58 -14.70 -11.99 1.87
C PRO A 58 -13.40 -11.99 1.07
N LEU A 59 -12.27 -12.14 1.76
CA LEU A 59 -10.95 -12.26 1.16
C LEU A 59 -10.47 -13.72 1.21
N ARG A 60 -9.78 -14.13 0.14
CA ARG A 60 -9.17 -15.46 0.07
C ARG A 60 -7.72 -15.39 0.52
N VAL A 61 -7.40 -16.05 1.61
CA VAL A 61 -6.04 -16.16 2.14
C VAL A 61 -5.75 -17.61 2.44
N GLU A 62 -4.76 -18.19 1.76
CA GLU A 62 -4.41 -19.60 1.85
C GLU A 62 -3.68 -19.96 3.14
N ARG A 63 -3.00 -18.98 3.74
CA ARG A 63 -2.29 -19.13 5.02
C ARG A 63 -2.63 -17.95 5.91
N PRO A 64 -3.76 -18.00 6.62
CA PRO A 64 -4.22 -16.91 7.45
C PRO A 64 -3.19 -16.50 8.53
N ASP A 65 -2.96 -15.20 8.62
CA ASP A 65 -2.13 -14.57 9.64
C ASP A 65 -2.74 -13.18 9.91
N SER A 66 -3.36 -13.01 11.06
CA SER A 66 -4.12 -11.80 11.40
C SER A 66 -3.30 -10.50 11.34
N HIS A 67 -1.97 -10.60 11.33
CA HIS A 67 -1.08 -9.45 11.18
C HIS A 67 -0.68 -9.20 9.72
N ARG A 68 -0.68 -10.24 8.85
CA ARG A 68 -0.14 -10.17 7.47
C ARG A 68 -1.12 -10.54 6.38
N ASP A 69 -2.39 -10.78 6.71
CA ASP A 69 -3.41 -11.12 5.72
C ASP A 69 -3.63 -10.01 4.71
N THR A 70 -3.63 -8.77 5.17
CA THR A 70 -3.76 -7.58 4.31
C THR A 70 -2.87 -6.45 4.80
N ARG A 71 -2.37 -5.62 3.87
CA ARG A 71 -1.73 -4.34 4.21
C ARG A 71 -2.51 -3.19 3.59
N ARG A 72 -2.31 -2.86 2.35
CA ARG A 72 -3.06 -1.80 1.69
C ARG A 72 -4.26 -2.38 0.96
N VAL A 73 -5.39 -1.73 1.11
CA VAL A 73 -6.59 -1.99 0.32
C VAL A 73 -7.05 -0.67 -0.28
N ARG A 74 -7.49 -0.70 -1.54
CA ARG A 74 -8.08 0.44 -2.22
C ARG A 74 -9.33 0.02 -2.97
N ARG A 75 -10.39 0.79 -2.80
CA ARG A 75 -11.55 0.68 -3.69
C ARG A 75 -11.21 1.33 -5.02
N THR A 76 -11.33 0.59 -6.09
CA THR A 76 -11.07 1.09 -7.44
C THR A 76 -12.25 1.92 -7.95
N PRO A 77 -12.06 2.76 -9.00
CA PRO A 77 -13.16 3.50 -9.61
C PRO A 77 -14.26 2.60 -10.17
N THR A 78 -13.97 1.36 -10.52
CA THR A 78 -14.95 0.37 -11.00
C THR A 78 -15.72 -0.34 -9.89
N GLY A 79 -15.40 -0.04 -8.62
CA GLY A 79 -16.10 -0.59 -7.47
C GLY A 79 -15.54 -1.93 -6.96
N THR A 80 -14.42 -2.41 -7.51
CA THR A 80 -13.66 -3.55 -7.02
C THR A 80 -12.70 -3.15 -5.89
N TYR A 81 -12.05 -4.12 -5.26
CA TYR A 81 -11.11 -3.89 -4.16
C TYR A 81 -9.75 -4.45 -4.51
N LEU A 82 -8.74 -3.58 -4.62
CA LEU A 82 -7.35 -3.96 -4.84
C LEU A 82 -6.69 -4.18 -3.48
N VAL A 83 -6.25 -5.40 -3.22
CA VAL A 83 -5.78 -5.87 -1.90
C VAL A 83 -4.35 -6.36 -1.98
N CYS A 84 -3.49 -5.84 -1.11
CA CYS A 84 -2.14 -6.35 -0.91
C CYS A 84 -2.16 -7.41 0.20
N HIS A 85 -1.92 -8.67 -0.16
CA HIS A 85 -1.75 -9.79 0.76
C HIS A 85 -0.26 -9.93 1.08
N GLU A 86 0.18 -9.29 2.16
CA GLU A 86 1.60 -9.25 2.51
C GLU A 86 2.19 -10.65 2.68
N GLY A 87 1.59 -11.46 3.52
CA GLY A 87 2.08 -12.80 3.84
C GLY A 87 2.12 -13.76 2.66
N LEU A 88 1.37 -13.48 1.59
CA LEU A 88 1.36 -14.23 0.33
C LEU A 88 2.28 -13.63 -0.74
N GLY A 89 2.75 -12.39 -0.56
CA GLY A 89 3.48 -11.67 -1.59
C GLY A 89 2.66 -11.43 -2.86
N THR A 90 1.35 -11.18 -2.72
CA THR A 90 0.41 -11.15 -3.84
C THR A 90 -0.51 -9.96 -3.76
N VAL A 91 -0.77 -9.32 -4.89
CA VAL A 91 -1.86 -8.34 -5.04
C VAL A 91 -3.04 -9.04 -5.70
N ARG A 92 -4.22 -8.90 -5.14
CA ARG A 92 -5.48 -9.41 -5.70
C ARG A 92 -6.49 -8.29 -5.87
N GLU A 93 -7.27 -8.37 -6.92
CA GLU A 93 -8.45 -7.53 -7.11
C GLU A 93 -9.69 -8.40 -6.94
N TYR A 94 -10.59 -7.97 -6.05
CA TYR A 94 -11.82 -8.66 -5.71
C TYR A 94 -13.03 -7.89 -6.21
N ASP A 95 -14.02 -8.57 -6.77
CA ASP A 95 -15.34 -7.99 -6.97
C ASP A 95 -16.15 -7.94 -5.66
N ALA A 96 -17.34 -7.38 -5.70
CA ALA A 96 -18.21 -7.24 -4.54
C ALA A 96 -18.69 -8.58 -3.94
N SER A 97 -18.55 -9.70 -4.68
CA SER A 97 -18.87 -11.04 -4.20
C SER A 97 -17.69 -11.74 -3.49
N GLY A 98 -16.49 -11.15 -3.55
CA GLY A 98 -15.26 -11.76 -3.06
C GLY A 98 -14.57 -12.68 -4.08
N LYS A 99 -15.01 -12.65 -5.35
CA LYS A 99 -14.33 -13.37 -6.42
C LYS A 99 -13.07 -12.60 -6.83
N VAL A 100 -11.93 -13.29 -6.93
CA VAL A 100 -10.71 -12.73 -7.50
C VAL A 100 -10.89 -12.55 -9.00
N VAL A 101 -10.81 -11.31 -9.47
CA VAL A 101 -10.94 -10.94 -10.90
C VAL A 101 -9.60 -10.63 -11.55
N TRP A 102 -8.57 -10.34 -10.75
CA TRP A 102 -7.18 -10.17 -11.19
C TRP A 102 -6.24 -10.53 -10.03
N GLU A 103 -5.08 -11.08 -10.37
CA GLU A 103 -4.05 -11.46 -9.39
C GLU A 103 -2.65 -11.28 -9.96
N ARG A 104 -1.72 -10.81 -9.12
CA ARG A 104 -0.30 -10.75 -9.42
C ARG A 104 0.52 -11.16 -8.20
N ALA A 105 1.21 -12.29 -8.28
CA ALA A 105 2.28 -12.61 -7.34
C ALA A 105 3.53 -11.78 -7.66
N ILE A 106 4.20 -11.30 -6.63
CA ILE A 106 5.44 -10.54 -6.77
C ILE A 106 6.60 -11.51 -6.67
N ASP A 107 7.42 -11.51 -7.71
CA ASP A 107 8.70 -12.21 -7.69
C ASP A 107 9.82 -11.30 -7.16
N LEU A 108 10.92 -11.89 -6.77
CA LEU A 108 12.10 -11.18 -6.27
C LEU A 108 13.05 -10.75 -7.40
N ASN A 109 12.69 -11.01 -8.66
CA ASN A 109 13.54 -10.71 -9.81
C ASN A 109 14.98 -11.25 -9.65
N GLY A 110 15.10 -12.46 -9.09
CA GLY A 110 16.40 -13.10 -8.83
C GLY A 110 17.18 -12.52 -7.63
N GLN A 111 16.64 -11.50 -6.96
CA GLN A 111 17.28 -10.92 -5.79
C GLN A 111 16.94 -11.74 -4.53
N PRO A 112 17.87 -11.82 -3.55
CA PRO A 112 17.56 -12.44 -2.27
C PRO A 112 16.47 -11.66 -1.55
N ALA A 113 15.62 -12.36 -0.80
CA ALA A 113 14.70 -11.73 0.13
C ALA A 113 15.52 -11.04 1.24
N THR A 114 15.58 -9.71 1.18
CA THR A 114 16.19 -8.93 2.25
C THR A 114 15.11 -8.55 3.25
N PRO A 115 15.28 -8.86 4.53
CA PRO A 115 14.36 -8.38 5.54
C PRO A 115 14.50 -6.86 5.64
N GLY A 116 13.46 -6.12 5.26
CA GLY A 116 13.38 -4.68 5.52
C GLY A 116 13.07 -4.43 6.98
N HIS A 117 12.21 -5.28 7.54
CA HIS A 117 11.85 -5.34 8.95
C HIS A 117 11.76 -6.79 9.39
N ASP A 118 12.32 -7.13 10.54
CA ASP A 118 12.29 -8.50 11.06
C ASP A 118 10.85 -9.01 11.19
N GLY A 119 10.60 -10.15 10.57
CA GLY A 119 9.30 -10.84 10.64
C GLY A 119 8.29 -10.49 9.55
N HIS A 120 8.53 -9.52 8.68
CA HIS A 120 7.56 -9.12 7.65
C HIS A 120 7.73 -9.85 6.29
N GLY A 121 8.78 -10.60 6.08
CA GLY A 121 8.92 -11.49 4.91
C GLY A 121 9.05 -10.77 3.56
N THR A 122 8.85 -11.52 2.48
CA THR A 122 8.86 -11.02 1.09
C THR A 122 7.50 -10.44 0.77
N CYS A 123 7.36 -9.11 0.64
CA CYS A 123 6.03 -8.62 0.85
C CYS A 123 5.60 -7.58 -0.14
N VAL A 124 4.36 -7.64 -0.46
CA VAL A 124 3.59 -6.58 -1.10
C VAL A 124 2.98 -5.73 -0.01
N PHE A 125 3.27 -4.45 -0.02
CA PHE A 125 2.75 -3.55 0.99
C PHE A 125 1.72 -2.57 0.43
N ASN A 126 1.92 -2.07 -0.78
CA ASN A 126 1.05 -1.10 -1.40
C ASN A 126 0.83 -1.40 -2.88
N ALA A 127 -0.37 -1.16 -3.37
CA ALA A 127 -0.69 -1.20 -4.78
C ALA A 127 -1.76 -0.15 -5.12
N ILE A 128 -1.61 0.48 -6.27
CA ILE A 128 -2.59 1.44 -6.79
C ILE A 128 -2.87 1.14 -8.26
N ARG A 129 -4.16 1.18 -8.64
CA ARG A 129 -4.60 1.06 -10.03
C ARG A 129 -4.51 2.41 -10.70
N LEU A 130 -3.73 2.51 -11.77
CA LEU A 130 -3.56 3.73 -12.56
C LEU A 130 -4.71 3.90 -13.56
N PRO A 131 -4.98 5.14 -14.02
CA PRO A 131 -5.97 5.41 -15.06
C PRO A 131 -5.69 4.69 -16.39
N SER A 132 -4.43 4.35 -16.66
CA SER A 132 -4.02 3.53 -17.82
C SER A 132 -4.52 2.08 -17.78
N GLY A 133 -4.98 1.61 -16.62
CA GLY A 133 -5.27 0.20 -16.34
C GLY A 133 -4.07 -0.55 -15.75
N ASN A 134 -2.88 0.03 -15.78
CA ASN A 134 -1.70 -0.57 -15.14
C ASN A 134 -1.82 -0.55 -13.62
N THR A 135 -1.04 -1.37 -12.94
CA THR A 135 -0.96 -1.39 -11.48
C THR A 135 0.45 -1.06 -11.04
N LEU A 136 0.59 -0.01 -10.23
CA LEU A 136 1.82 0.31 -9.55
C LEU A 136 1.86 -0.45 -8.22
N ILE A 137 2.95 -1.15 -7.92
CA ILE A 137 3.07 -2.04 -6.77
C ILE A 137 4.36 -1.73 -6.02
N GLY A 138 4.23 -1.47 -4.73
CA GLY A 138 5.35 -1.30 -3.80
C GLY A 138 5.62 -2.61 -3.08
N GLY A 139 6.79 -3.13 -3.30
CA GLY A 139 7.19 -4.46 -2.84
C GLY A 139 7.70 -4.49 -1.41
N GLY A 140 7.23 -3.66 -0.46
CA GLY A 140 7.62 -3.79 0.94
C GLY A 140 9.09 -4.22 1.11
N ASN A 141 9.32 -5.41 1.60
CA ASN A 141 10.66 -5.98 1.74
C ASN A 141 11.33 -6.39 0.41
N ASN A 142 10.66 -6.34 -0.71
CA ASN A 142 11.28 -6.47 -2.03
C ASN A 142 12.15 -5.27 -2.38
N ASN A 143 12.02 -4.19 -1.62
CA ASN A 143 12.85 -3.01 -1.82
C ASN A 143 12.77 -2.43 -3.23
N ARG A 144 11.62 -2.52 -3.86
CA ARG A 144 11.41 -1.99 -5.22
C ARG A 144 9.98 -1.54 -5.47
N VAL A 145 9.80 -0.77 -6.52
CA VAL A 145 8.50 -0.42 -7.08
C VAL A 145 8.43 -0.94 -8.50
N ILE A 146 7.34 -1.59 -8.86
CA ILE A 146 7.09 -2.03 -10.23
C ILE A 146 5.75 -1.47 -10.73
N GLU A 147 5.66 -1.24 -12.02
CA GLU A 147 4.39 -1.05 -12.71
C GLU A 147 4.16 -2.22 -13.64
N VAL A 148 3.00 -2.84 -13.52
CA VAL A 148 2.60 -3.95 -14.39
C VAL A 148 1.40 -3.56 -15.24
N ASP A 149 1.38 -4.04 -16.48
CA ASP A 149 0.21 -3.91 -17.35
C ASP A 149 -0.93 -4.85 -16.92
N PRO A 150 -2.13 -4.76 -17.52
CA PRO A 150 -3.23 -5.66 -17.19
C PRO A 150 -2.93 -7.15 -17.42
N ALA A 151 -2.00 -7.49 -18.33
CA ALA A 151 -1.54 -8.86 -18.55
C ALA A 151 -0.52 -9.33 -17.49
N GLY A 152 -0.05 -8.41 -16.62
CA GLY A 152 0.92 -8.69 -15.57
C GLY A 152 2.39 -8.56 -16.00
N SER A 153 2.68 -8.02 -17.18
CA SER A 153 4.06 -7.75 -17.61
C SER A 153 4.58 -6.50 -16.94
N VAL A 154 5.83 -6.54 -16.46
CA VAL A 154 6.49 -5.35 -15.89
C VAL A 154 6.83 -4.38 -17.02
N VAL A 155 6.28 -3.17 -16.96
CA VAL A 155 6.48 -2.10 -17.96
C VAL A 155 7.35 -0.95 -17.44
N TRP A 156 7.55 -0.88 -16.13
CA TRP A 156 8.46 0.07 -15.48
C TRP A 156 8.83 -0.45 -14.09
N SER A 157 10.04 -0.15 -13.61
CA SER A 157 10.46 -0.47 -12.26
C SER A 157 11.42 0.57 -11.70
N VAL A 158 11.54 0.61 -10.38
CA VAL A 158 12.65 1.22 -9.64
C VAL A 158 13.17 0.16 -8.69
N GLU A 159 14.41 -0.23 -8.87
CA GLU A 159 15.06 -1.21 -8.02
C GLU A 159 15.68 -0.56 -6.79
N ARG A 160 16.01 -1.36 -5.78
CA ARG A 160 16.49 -0.92 -4.46
C ARG A 160 17.57 0.16 -4.50
N ASP A 161 18.62 -0.05 -5.32
CA ASP A 161 19.84 0.76 -5.31
C ASP A 161 19.99 1.62 -6.56
N GLU A 162 18.91 1.77 -7.33
CA GLU A 162 18.93 2.44 -8.62
C GLU A 162 18.90 3.96 -8.53
N LEU A 163 18.29 4.49 -7.48
CA LEU A 163 18.08 5.93 -7.34
C LEU A 163 19.33 6.65 -6.83
N ARG A 164 19.46 7.91 -7.27
CA ARG A 164 20.50 8.83 -6.80
C ARG A 164 19.89 10.17 -6.43
N ARG A 165 20.46 10.79 -5.44
CA ARG A 165 20.23 12.20 -5.10
C ARG A 165 20.78 13.12 -6.20
N PRO A 166 20.35 14.38 -6.31
CA PRO A 166 20.95 15.33 -7.24
C PRO A 166 22.47 15.54 -7.03
N ASP A 167 22.97 15.31 -5.84
CA ASP A 167 24.40 15.39 -5.50
C ASP A 167 25.17 14.08 -5.76
N GLY A 168 24.51 13.07 -6.36
CA GLY A 168 25.08 11.76 -6.72
C GLY A 168 25.06 10.71 -5.60
N ARG A 169 24.73 11.07 -4.35
CA ARG A 169 24.66 10.11 -3.27
C ARG A 169 23.54 9.07 -3.53
N PRO A 170 23.75 7.79 -3.16
CA PRO A 170 22.74 6.77 -3.39
C PRO A 170 21.50 6.97 -2.50
N ILE A 171 20.35 6.57 -3.02
CA ILE A 171 19.13 6.37 -2.27
C ILE A 171 18.84 4.87 -2.29
N HIS A 172 18.71 4.28 -1.11
CA HIS A 172 18.38 2.87 -0.95
C HIS A 172 16.91 2.75 -0.56
N LEU A 173 16.11 2.05 -1.37
CA LEU A 173 14.77 1.65 -0.98
C LEU A 173 14.89 0.49 0.01
N CYS A 174 14.26 0.64 1.18
CA CYS A 174 14.27 -0.37 2.22
C CYS A 174 12.90 -1.03 2.35
N TRP A 175 11.92 -0.34 2.86
CA TRP A 175 10.58 -0.85 3.01
C TRP A 175 9.59 0.11 2.33
N VAL A 176 9.16 -0.25 1.12
CA VAL A 176 8.24 0.57 0.33
C VAL A 176 6.82 0.42 0.88
N THR A 177 6.39 1.36 1.70
CA THR A 177 5.13 1.28 2.44
C THR A 177 4.03 2.15 1.87
N SER A 178 4.37 3.20 1.12
CA SER A 178 3.37 4.06 0.49
C SER A 178 3.74 4.45 -0.93
N LEU A 179 2.72 4.67 -1.75
CA LEU A 179 2.83 5.08 -3.15
C LEU A 179 1.79 6.14 -3.47
N HIS A 180 2.21 7.16 -4.21
CA HIS A 180 1.31 8.12 -4.84
C HIS A 180 1.74 8.30 -6.30
N ALA A 181 0.84 8.11 -7.24
CA ALA A 181 1.09 8.41 -8.66
C ALA A 181 0.55 9.81 -8.97
N LEU A 182 1.44 10.70 -9.37
CA LEU A 182 1.12 12.08 -9.70
C LEU A 182 0.66 12.21 -11.16
N PRO A 183 -0.16 13.23 -11.50
CA PRO A 183 -0.65 13.41 -12.87
C PRO A 183 0.45 13.68 -13.91
N ASN A 184 1.61 14.17 -13.48
CA ASN A 184 2.79 14.36 -14.34
C ASN A 184 3.55 13.05 -14.64
N GLY A 185 3.06 11.91 -14.10
CA GLY A 185 3.67 10.60 -14.25
C GLY A 185 4.72 10.27 -13.18
N ASN A 186 5.09 11.22 -12.32
CA ASN A 186 6.02 10.94 -11.21
C ASN A 186 5.35 10.05 -10.16
N VAL A 187 6.18 9.36 -9.40
CA VAL A 187 5.76 8.49 -8.29
C VAL A 187 6.38 8.97 -7.00
N VAL A 188 5.58 9.20 -5.97
CA VAL A 188 6.10 9.42 -4.61
C VAL A 188 6.12 8.07 -3.89
N ILE A 189 7.29 7.70 -3.40
CA ILE A 189 7.58 6.42 -2.76
C ILE A 189 7.89 6.69 -1.28
N GLY A 190 7.15 6.04 -0.38
CA GLY A 190 7.49 6.00 1.04
C GLY A 190 8.56 4.94 1.29
N ASN A 191 9.58 5.30 2.04
CA ASN A 191 10.79 4.52 2.26
C ASN A 191 11.06 4.36 3.76
N THR A 192 10.27 3.50 4.39
CA THR A 192 10.32 3.23 5.83
C THR A 192 11.57 2.42 6.19
N HIS A 193 12.12 2.61 7.38
CA HIS A 193 13.30 1.92 7.93
C HIS A 193 14.59 2.04 7.09
N ALA A 194 14.66 3.06 6.24
CA ALA A 194 15.79 3.23 5.32
C ALA A 194 17.12 3.58 6.00
N GLY A 195 17.08 3.97 7.26
CA GLY A 195 18.26 4.30 8.03
C GLY A 195 18.65 5.78 7.94
N GLU A 196 19.68 6.16 8.68
CA GLU A 196 20.19 7.53 8.73
C GLU A 196 20.73 7.95 7.36
N GLY A 197 20.51 9.22 6.98
CA GLY A 197 20.96 9.77 5.70
C GLY A 197 20.18 9.28 4.49
N GLN A 198 19.04 8.56 4.70
CA GLN A 198 18.14 8.14 3.64
C GLN A 198 16.81 8.89 3.71
N PRO A 199 16.19 9.26 2.59
CA PRO A 199 14.90 9.92 2.60
C PRO A 199 13.81 8.95 3.06
N GLN A 200 12.86 9.47 3.83
CA GLN A 200 11.67 8.77 4.27
C GLN A 200 10.59 8.76 3.19
N MET A 201 10.61 9.76 2.29
CA MET A 201 9.82 9.77 1.07
C MET A 201 10.65 10.34 -0.07
N VAL A 202 10.44 9.86 -1.28
CA VAL A 202 11.12 10.34 -2.49
C VAL A 202 10.14 10.43 -3.65
N GLU A 203 10.12 11.55 -4.37
CA GLU A 203 9.44 11.68 -5.66
C GLU A 203 10.41 11.33 -6.78
N VAL A 204 9.99 10.43 -7.64
CA VAL A 204 10.79 9.85 -8.71
C VAL A 204 10.10 10.07 -10.06
N THR A 205 10.85 10.55 -11.06
CA THR A 205 10.36 10.66 -12.43
C THR A 205 10.30 9.29 -13.11
N ARG A 206 9.64 9.21 -14.27
CA ARG A 206 9.65 7.99 -15.10
C ARG A 206 11.05 7.65 -15.63
N ALA A 207 11.95 8.63 -15.70
CA ALA A 207 13.37 8.45 -16.02
C ALA A 207 14.22 8.09 -14.78
N LYS A 208 13.56 7.76 -13.63
CA LYS A 208 14.18 7.32 -12.38
C LYS A 208 15.08 8.36 -11.72
N GLN A 209 14.74 9.62 -11.88
CA GLN A 209 15.43 10.74 -11.23
C GLN A 209 14.68 11.13 -9.96
N ALA A 210 15.38 11.22 -8.83
CA ALA A 210 14.82 11.77 -7.60
C ALA A 210 14.75 13.30 -7.74
N VAL A 211 13.54 13.86 -7.66
CA VAL A 211 13.28 15.31 -7.85
C VAL A 211 12.80 16.01 -6.60
N TRP A 212 12.29 15.26 -5.62
CA TRP A 212 11.92 15.75 -4.31
C TRP A 212 12.12 14.67 -3.25
N MET A 213 12.48 15.09 -2.03
CA MET A 213 12.70 14.18 -0.91
C MET A 213 12.21 14.79 0.39
N LEU A 214 11.63 13.96 1.26
CA LEU A 214 11.39 14.26 2.68
C LEU A 214 12.41 13.49 3.51
N GLU A 215 13.18 14.22 4.31
CA GLU A 215 14.12 13.68 5.27
C GLU A 215 14.03 14.47 6.57
N ASP A 216 13.21 14.03 7.51
CA ASP A 216 13.06 14.67 8.83
C ASP A 216 12.98 13.59 9.92
N ARG A 217 14.14 13.10 10.31
CA ARG A 217 14.25 12.07 11.33
C ARG A 217 13.94 12.58 12.72
N GLN A 218 14.11 13.88 12.97
CA GLN A 218 13.77 14.45 14.25
C GLN A 218 12.26 14.40 14.48
N ALA A 219 11.47 14.69 13.44
CA ALA A 219 10.01 14.66 13.54
C ALA A 219 9.42 13.26 13.44
N PHE A 220 9.97 12.39 12.60
CA PHE A 220 9.33 11.11 12.20
C PHE A 220 10.16 9.86 12.56
N GLY A 221 11.36 10.00 13.07
CA GLY A 221 12.22 8.85 13.35
C GLY A 221 12.53 8.03 12.09
N ASN A 222 12.54 6.71 12.25
CA ASN A 222 12.78 5.76 11.15
C ASN A 222 11.49 5.08 10.64
N ASP A 223 10.33 5.42 11.20
CA ASP A 223 9.10 4.64 11.10
C ASP A 223 7.96 5.37 10.36
N LEU A 224 8.28 6.30 9.44
CA LEU A 224 7.28 6.94 8.61
C LEU A 224 6.70 5.93 7.60
N CYS A 225 5.70 5.17 8.03
CA CYS A 225 5.09 4.10 7.23
C CYS A 225 4.12 4.62 6.17
N THR A 226 3.59 5.83 6.31
CA THR A 226 2.68 6.42 5.33
C THR A 226 2.72 7.93 5.41
N GLY A 227 2.46 8.59 4.30
CA GLY A 227 2.28 10.02 4.21
C GLY A 227 1.07 10.33 3.33
N TRP A 228 0.49 11.50 3.54
CA TRP A 228 -0.59 12.00 2.71
C TRP A 228 -0.18 13.35 2.13
N LEU A 229 -0.10 13.45 0.82
CA LEU A 229 0.21 14.71 0.15
C LEU A 229 -1.03 15.61 0.18
N LEU A 230 -1.07 16.59 1.08
CA LEU A 230 -2.24 17.45 1.28
C LEU A 230 -2.54 18.31 0.06
N ASP A 231 -1.49 18.87 -0.55
CA ASP A 231 -1.57 19.73 -1.74
C ASP A 231 -1.32 18.96 -3.03
N ALA A 232 -1.65 17.66 -3.04
CA ALA A 232 -1.47 16.83 -4.22
C ALA A 232 -2.29 17.37 -5.40
N PRO A 233 -1.72 17.44 -6.60
CA PRO A 233 -2.45 17.85 -7.80
C PRO A 233 -3.70 17.00 -8.02
N ALA A 234 -4.76 17.61 -8.60
CA ALA A 234 -5.96 16.87 -9.00
C ALA A 234 -5.59 15.72 -9.94
N GLY A 235 -6.18 14.54 -9.71
CA GLY A 235 -5.86 13.33 -10.47
C GLY A 235 -4.71 12.48 -9.86
N THR A 236 -4.14 12.88 -8.71
CA THR A 236 -3.20 12.00 -7.98
C THR A 236 -3.90 10.74 -7.52
N VAL A 237 -3.33 9.57 -7.83
CA VAL A 237 -3.78 8.25 -7.36
C VAL A 237 -2.98 7.84 -6.13
N ARG A 238 -3.69 7.33 -5.10
CA ARG A 238 -3.10 7.02 -3.78
C ARG A 238 -3.47 5.62 -3.32
#